data_0e8bf0762b0955a9931f50929af3a15e
#
_entry.id   0e8bf0762b0955a9931f50929af3a15e
#
_cell.length_a   1.000
_cell.length_b   1.000
_cell.length_c   1.000
_cell.angle_alpha   90.00
_cell.angle_beta   90.00
_cell.angle_gamma   90.00
#
_symmetry.space_group_name_H-M   'P 1'
#
loop_
_entity.id
_entity.type
_entity.pdbx_description
1 polymer ?
#
loop_
_entity_poly.entity_id
_entity_poly.type
_entity_poly.pdbx_seq_one_letter_code
_entity_poly.pdbx_strand_id
1 'polypeptide(L)'
;MIKTSFILNQFYEVLQQRIEALKEIDRLKEELARKDIIIKRLQTQAYGSKSERRKNITEGDWNLLGLPFEPEDADELVQLPQESVVSPSEIVHALEEESKERRKAAKEKTKKEPKERGWAKVPKNLEHRREEVYPEGYNPETMTIIGSDTVRILQREPATFYVQEIIYHKCLLRETVSSTHQTILQHPALPRLIPSSFVGDSVILEMLVSKYTHHIPEYRQAKMYKELGIDFATSSINRWMHDTIEQFYPLYFCQMNKVMESSVLHIDETTIPINDKPGKTRKGYIWSVVDGSRNNHGLFFYYRGGSRSQKIVDLLLHGYKGAVLTDDCKSYHQLKYFPHVAHLACWAHARRKFYEIKNNFKEECAYILRLIGALYLVEEGLKAREASADEVLAERKSRSVPLLAELRTYLLTKQKHCTPKSGLGAAISYTLNLWENLTRYTTDGTYPIDNNPVERSVRSIALGRKNWLFINSDTSGEDNAVIMTLLRTCELLGIPPLKWLKEIVPHLLTCQSEADCEKLLPYNYKNFFSE
;
A
#
# COMPACT_ATOMS: atom_id res chain seq x y z
N MET A 1 -0.19 32.03 7.48
CA MET A 1 0.63 32.26 6.28
C MET A 1 2.15 32.23 6.53
N ILE A 2 2.70 32.83 7.58
CA ILE A 2 4.18 32.91 7.78
C ILE A 2 4.79 31.56 8.20
N LYS A 3 4.07 30.67 8.85
CA LYS A 3 4.60 29.40 9.41
C LYS A 3 4.49 28.20 8.48
N THR A 4 3.51 28.17 7.58
CA THR A 4 3.44 27.20 6.48
C THR A 4 4.63 27.40 5.52
N SER A 5 5.04 28.64 5.35
CA SER A 5 6.24 29.03 4.59
C SER A 5 7.55 28.47 5.20
N PHE A 6 7.64 28.34 6.52
CA PHE A 6 8.87 27.85 7.18
C PHE A 6 9.06 26.34 6.98
N ILE A 7 7.99 25.56 7.15
CA ILE A 7 8.02 24.10 6.94
C ILE A 7 8.21 23.79 5.44
N LEU A 8 7.53 24.54 4.56
CA LEU A 8 7.75 24.47 3.12
C LEU A 8 9.20 24.83 2.76
N ASN A 9 9.79 25.86 3.37
CA ASN A 9 11.15 26.25 3.07
C ASN A 9 12.18 25.22 3.55
N GLN A 10 12.04 24.64 4.74
CA GLN A 10 12.90 23.52 5.17
C GLN A 10 12.75 22.30 4.24
N PHE A 11 11.52 22.02 3.82
CA PHE A 11 11.28 20.94 2.87
C PHE A 11 11.89 21.24 1.50
N TYR A 12 11.78 22.49 1.01
CA TYR A 12 12.43 22.91 -0.22
C TYR A 12 13.97 22.84 -0.13
N GLU A 13 14.56 23.18 1.02
CA GLU A 13 15.99 23.02 1.24
C GLU A 13 16.44 21.55 1.21
N VAL A 14 15.71 20.66 1.89
CA VAL A 14 15.99 19.21 1.84
C VAL A 14 15.74 18.64 0.43
N LEU A 15 14.72 19.13 -0.26
CA LEU A 15 14.45 18.76 -1.65
C LEU A 15 15.55 19.25 -2.60
N GLN A 16 16.03 20.47 -2.42
CA GLN A 16 17.15 21.05 -3.19
C GLN A 16 18.45 20.27 -2.94
N GLN A 17 18.78 19.97 -1.69
CA GLN A 17 19.93 19.13 -1.34
C GLN A 17 19.84 17.73 -1.96
N ARG A 18 18.64 17.13 -1.98
CA ARG A 18 18.40 15.86 -2.69
C ARG A 18 18.56 16.00 -4.21
N ILE A 19 18.09 17.09 -4.79
CA ILE A 19 18.23 17.36 -6.23
C ILE A 19 19.71 17.55 -6.60
N GLU A 20 20.50 18.24 -5.78
CA GLU A 20 21.93 18.40 -6.01
C GLU A 20 22.68 17.06 -5.85
N ALA A 21 22.36 16.28 -4.83
CA ALA A 21 22.92 14.94 -4.67
C ALA A 21 22.58 14.02 -5.86
N LEU A 22 21.39 14.13 -6.42
CA LEU A 22 20.98 13.37 -7.61
C LEU A 22 21.74 13.81 -8.87
N LYS A 23 21.98 15.11 -9.03
CA LYS A 23 22.81 15.61 -10.14
C LYS A 23 24.24 15.09 -10.04
N GLU A 24 24.81 15.04 -8.83
CA GLU A 24 26.14 14.49 -8.62
C GLU A 24 26.19 12.98 -8.88
N ILE A 25 25.16 12.24 -8.47
CA ILE A 25 25.04 10.81 -8.80
C ILE A 25 24.95 10.59 -10.32
N ASP A 26 24.18 11.41 -11.04
CA ASP A 26 24.10 11.30 -12.50
C ASP A 26 25.46 11.64 -13.16
N ARG A 27 26.18 12.64 -12.65
CA ARG A 27 27.56 12.94 -13.07
C ARG A 27 28.51 11.76 -12.86
N LEU A 28 28.46 11.14 -11.68
CA LEU A 28 29.28 9.99 -11.35
C LEU A 28 28.95 8.76 -12.20
N LYS A 29 27.66 8.55 -12.53
CA LYS A 29 27.20 7.48 -13.44
C LYS A 29 27.70 7.69 -14.86
N GLU A 30 27.68 8.93 -15.37
CA GLU A 30 28.25 9.24 -16.68
C GLU A 30 29.77 9.00 -16.71
N GLU A 31 30.46 9.37 -15.63
CA GLU A 31 31.89 9.10 -15.51
C GLU A 31 32.21 7.60 -15.47
N LEU A 32 31.39 6.82 -14.75
CA LEU A 32 31.49 5.36 -14.70
C LEU A 32 31.25 4.73 -16.08
N ALA A 33 30.21 5.19 -16.79
CA ALA A 33 29.91 4.75 -18.15
C ALA A 33 31.06 5.05 -19.14
N ARG A 34 31.71 6.23 -19.01
CA ARG A 34 32.91 6.56 -19.77
C ARG A 34 34.07 5.63 -19.45
N LYS A 35 34.30 5.31 -18.17
CA LYS A 35 35.35 4.37 -17.75
C LYS A 35 35.05 2.94 -18.24
N ASP A 36 33.80 2.50 -18.24
CA ASP A 36 33.40 1.19 -18.80
C ASP A 36 33.64 1.10 -20.32
N ILE A 37 33.39 2.16 -21.06
CA ILE A 37 33.72 2.23 -22.49
C ILE A 37 35.23 2.12 -22.70
N ILE A 38 36.04 2.81 -21.89
CA ILE A 38 37.51 2.74 -21.93
C ILE A 38 37.99 1.32 -21.59
N ILE A 39 37.43 0.69 -20.54
CA ILE A 39 37.75 -0.68 -20.14
C ILE A 39 37.43 -1.66 -21.29
N LYS A 40 36.23 -1.56 -21.89
CA LYS A 40 35.85 -2.39 -23.03
C LYS A 40 36.79 -2.19 -24.22
N ARG A 41 37.20 -0.95 -24.47
CA ARG A 41 38.15 -0.63 -25.57
C ARG A 41 39.54 -1.21 -25.30
N LEU A 42 40.02 -1.13 -24.05
CA LEU A 42 41.28 -1.73 -23.62
C LEU A 42 41.20 -3.25 -23.66
N GLN A 43 40.10 -3.85 -23.24
CA GLN A 43 39.87 -5.29 -23.35
C GLN A 43 39.83 -5.78 -24.80
N THR A 44 39.19 -4.99 -25.70
CA THR A 44 39.16 -5.29 -27.15
C THR A 44 40.55 -5.14 -27.78
N GLN A 45 41.37 -4.19 -27.31
CA GLN A 45 42.76 -4.07 -27.74
C GLN A 45 43.68 -5.15 -27.20
N ALA A 46 43.46 -5.59 -25.94
CA ALA A 46 44.30 -6.61 -25.31
C ALA A 46 43.94 -8.03 -25.76
N TYR A 47 42.64 -8.28 -26.04
CA TYR A 47 42.12 -9.62 -26.33
C TYR A 47 41.38 -9.74 -27.66
N GLY A 48 41.42 -8.72 -28.52
CA GLY A 48 40.77 -8.71 -29.83
C GLY A 48 41.31 -9.82 -30.74
N SER A 49 40.54 -10.87 -30.97
CA SER A 49 40.90 -11.97 -31.84
C SER A 49 40.82 -11.54 -33.31
N LYS A 50 41.89 -11.77 -34.04
CA LYS A 50 41.89 -11.81 -35.51
C LYS A 50 41.26 -13.11 -35.94
N SER A 51 39.95 -13.14 -36.22
CA SER A 51 39.27 -13.86 -37.28
C SER A 51 37.82 -14.21 -36.95
N GLU A 52 36.92 -13.85 -37.84
CA GLU A 52 35.56 -14.35 -37.97
C GLU A 52 35.57 -15.80 -38.46
N ARG A 53 35.50 -16.75 -37.52
CA ARG A 53 34.99 -18.10 -37.79
C ARG A 53 34.35 -18.64 -36.51
N ARG A 54 33.02 -18.82 -36.55
CA ARG A 54 32.26 -19.57 -35.52
C ARG A 54 32.86 -20.97 -35.41
N LYS A 55 33.52 -21.28 -34.31
CA LYS A 55 33.79 -22.63 -33.84
C LYS A 55 32.70 -23.01 -32.84
N ASN A 56 32.17 -24.21 -32.97
CA ASN A 56 31.30 -24.81 -31.96
C ASN A 56 32.05 -24.86 -30.64
N ILE A 57 31.49 -24.28 -29.58
CA ILE A 57 32.03 -24.31 -28.24
C ILE A 57 31.83 -25.72 -27.69
N THR A 58 32.89 -26.41 -27.36
CA THR A 58 32.89 -27.72 -26.69
C THR A 58 33.14 -27.51 -25.18
N GLU A 59 32.76 -28.46 -24.35
CA GLU A 59 32.89 -28.39 -22.87
C GLU A 59 34.31 -28.03 -22.32
N GLY A 60 35.33 -28.09 -23.14
CA GLY A 60 36.71 -27.70 -22.80
C GLY A 60 37.01 -26.20 -22.87
N ASP A 61 36.11 -25.37 -23.44
CA ASP A 61 36.38 -23.95 -23.73
C ASP A 61 36.09 -23.00 -22.53
N TRP A 62 35.55 -23.51 -21.44
CA TRP A 62 35.23 -22.72 -20.24
C TRP A 62 36.46 -22.39 -19.38
N ASN A 63 37.57 -23.10 -19.54
CA ASN A 63 38.82 -22.85 -18.81
C ASN A 63 39.63 -21.66 -19.33
N LEU A 64 39.17 -20.97 -20.38
CA LEU A 64 39.87 -19.83 -20.98
C LEU A 64 39.56 -18.47 -20.37
N LEU A 65 38.65 -18.40 -19.38
CA LEU A 65 38.25 -17.16 -18.71
C LEU A 65 39.04 -16.88 -17.42
N GLY A 66 40.04 -17.73 -17.07
CA GLY A 66 41.00 -17.40 -16.02
C GLY A 66 40.44 -17.14 -14.62
N LEU A 67 39.25 -17.65 -14.31
CA LEU A 67 38.72 -17.69 -12.95
C LEU A 67 39.01 -19.08 -12.40
N PRO A 68 39.76 -19.24 -11.29
CA PRO A 68 39.92 -20.53 -10.65
C PRO A 68 38.54 -20.94 -10.08
N PHE A 69 37.89 -21.87 -10.76
CA PHE A 69 36.79 -22.63 -10.19
C PHE A 69 37.42 -23.92 -9.66
N GLU A 70 37.75 -23.94 -8.41
CA GLU A 70 38.14 -25.14 -7.73
C GLU A 70 36.87 -25.95 -7.42
N PRO A 71 36.82 -27.26 -7.78
CA PRO A 71 35.66 -28.11 -7.52
C PRO A 71 35.42 -28.41 -6.02
N GLU A 72 36.25 -27.92 -5.14
CA GLU A 72 36.18 -28.22 -3.69
C GLU A 72 35.22 -27.32 -2.91
N ASP A 73 34.72 -26.22 -3.47
CA ASP A 73 33.79 -25.33 -2.78
C ASP A 73 32.30 -25.79 -2.92
N ALA A 74 32.04 -26.94 -3.55
CA ALA A 74 30.69 -27.50 -3.69
C ALA A 74 30.24 -28.34 -2.48
N ASP A 75 31.11 -28.62 -1.52
CA ASP A 75 30.84 -29.51 -0.39
C ASP A 75 30.68 -28.81 0.98
N GLU A 76 30.75 -27.49 1.06
CA GLU A 76 30.21 -26.76 2.23
C GLU A 76 28.72 -26.49 2.12
N LEU A 77 27.98 -27.49 1.71
CA LEU A 77 26.59 -27.63 2.14
C LEU A 77 26.64 -27.92 3.64
N VAL A 78 26.24 -26.93 4.43
CA VAL A 78 25.96 -27.04 5.86
C VAL A 78 25.49 -28.45 6.16
N GLN A 79 26.31 -29.26 6.79
CA GLN A 79 25.92 -30.53 7.39
C GLN A 79 24.92 -30.20 8.48
N LEU A 80 23.61 -30.31 8.13
CA LEU A 80 22.54 -30.30 9.11
C LEU A 80 22.77 -31.46 10.06
N PRO A 81 22.61 -31.26 11.38
CA PRO A 81 22.71 -32.37 12.34
C PRO A 81 21.75 -33.48 11.90
N GLN A 82 22.24 -34.70 11.83
CA GLN A 82 21.45 -35.91 11.62
C GLN A 82 20.63 -36.22 12.88
N GLU A 83 19.59 -35.42 13.17
CA GLU A 83 18.54 -35.79 14.11
C GLU A 83 17.22 -35.74 13.36
N SER A 84 16.64 -36.92 13.12
CA SER A 84 15.29 -37.22 12.64
C SER A 84 14.74 -36.26 11.58
N VAL A 85 15.22 -36.39 10.36
CA VAL A 85 14.64 -35.62 9.22
C VAL A 85 13.28 -36.21 8.87
N VAL A 86 12.21 -35.58 9.34
CA VAL A 86 10.86 -35.86 8.89
C VAL A 86 10.79 -35.64 7.38
N SER A 87 10.28 -36.60 6.63
CA SER A 87 10.23 -36.49 5.17
C SER A 87 9.32 -35.33 4.71
N PRO A 88 9.62 -34.65 3.61
CA PRO A 88 8.78 -33.58 3.09
C PRO A 88 7.32 -33.97 2.89
N SER A 89 7.04 -35.23 2.52
CA SER A 89 5.69 -35.77 2.41
C SER A 89 4.96 -35.86 3.75
N GLU A 90 5.66 -36.21 4.82
CA GLU A 90 5.11 -36.24 6.18
C GLU A 90 4.83 -34.82 6.70
N ILE A 91 5.72 -33.86 6.39
CA ILE A 91 5.50 -32.45 6.72
C ILE A 91 4.23 -31.93 6.03
N VAL A 92 4.06 -32.18 4.74
CA VAL A 92 2.85 -31.77 3.99
C VAL A 92 1.61 -32.37 4.61
N HIS A 93 1.61 -33.67 4.90
CA HIS A 93 0.47 -34.36 5.49
C HIS A 93 0.10 -33.79 6.88
N ALA A 94 1.10 -33.58 7.74
CA ALA A 94 0.88 -32.99 9.07
C ALA A 94 0.27 -31.57 8.97
N LEU A 95 0.76 -30.71 8.05
CA LEU A 95 0.24 -29.37 7.84
C LEU A 95 -1.21 -29.36 7.29
N GLU A 96 -1.55 -30.31 6.41
CA GLU A 96 -2.91 -30.48 5.89
C GLU A 96 -3.89 -30.87 7.02
N GLU A 97 -3.49 -31.79 7.92
CA GLU A 97 -4.30 -32.18 9.07
C GLU A 97 -4.45 -31.06 10.10
N GLU A 98 -3.36 -30.38 10.47
CA GLU A 98 -3.41 -29.21 11.35
C GLU A 98 -4.33 -28.11 10.81
N SER A 99 -4.32 -27.88 9.49
CA SER A 99 -5.20 -26.89 8.84
C SER A 99 -6.67 -27.33 8.91
N LYS A 100 -6.96 -28.63 8.72
CA LYS A 100 -8.33 -29.16 8.85
C LYS A 100 -8.86 -29.02 10.29
N GLU A 101 -8.02 -29.31 11.28
CA GLU A 101 -8.39 -29.15 12.69
C GLU A 101 -8.66 -27.69 13.05
N ARG A 102 -7.80 -26.76 12.64
CA ARG A 102 -8.02 -25.32 12.83
C ARG A 102 -9.34 -24.85 12.22
N ARG A 103 -9.67 -25.31 11.00
CA ARG A 103 -10.94 -24.97 10.34
C ARG A 103 -12.15 -25.59 11.03
N LYS A 104 -12.03 -26.81 11.61
CA LYS A 104 -13.08 -27.41 12.44
C LYS A 104 -13.30 -26.61 13.72
N ALA A 105 -12.23 -26.31 14.46
CA ALA A 105 -12.29 -25.49 15.68
C ALA A 105 -12.87 -24.09 15.44
N ALA A 106 -12.50 -23.44 14.31
CA ALA A 106 -13.08 -22.16 13.92
C ALA A 106 -14.58 -22.26 13.60
N LYS A 107 -15.02 -23.36 12.93
CA LYS A 107 -16.45 -23.63 12.68
C LYS A 107 -17.24 -23.94 13.95
N GLU A 108 -16.61 -24.60 14.92
CA GLU A 108 -17.23 -24.88 16.22
C GLU A 108 -17.36 -23.61 17.06
N LYS A 109 -16.34 -22.74 17.07
CA LYS A 109 -16.41 -21.41 17.70
C LYS A 109 -17.45 -20.50 17.04
N THR A 110 -17.75 -20.70 15.75
CA THR A 110 -18.80 -19.96 15.03
C THR A 110 -20.18 -20.59 15.09
N LYS A 111 -20.29 -21.80 15.62
CA LYS A 111 -21.59 -22.39 16.03
C LYS A 111 -22.07 -21.72 17.32
N LYS A 112 -22.17 -20.40 17.30
CA LYS A 112 -22.92 -19.65 18.29
C LYS A 112 -24.41 -19.78 18.00
N GLU A 113 -25.18 -19.84 19.09
CA GLU A 113 -26.61 -19.77 19.25
C GLU A 113 -27.45 -19.46 18.01
N PRO A 114 -28.66 -20.04 17.86
CA PRO A 114 -29.49 -19.75 16.70
C PRO A 114 -29.63 -18.26 16.57
N LYS A 115 -29.05 -17.70 15.48
CA LYS A 115 -29.13 -16.28 15.19
C LYS A 115 -30.59 -15.90 15.19
N GLU A 116 -31.00 -15.09 16.15
CA GLU A 116 -32.31 -14.42 16.12
C GLU A 116 -32.49 -13.85 14.71
N ARG A 117 -33.48 -14.35 14.01
CA ARG A 117 -33.75 -13.95 12.63
C ARG A 117 -34.19 -12.50 12.63
N GLY A 118 -33.42 -11.64 11.99
CA GLY A 118 -33.83 -10.30 11.57
C GLY A 118 -33.25 -9.14 12.37
N TRP A 119 -33.18 -9.18 13.68
CA TRP A 119 -32.91 -8.00 14.52
C TRP A 119 -31.45 -7.78 14.94
N ALA A 120 -30.63 -8.83 14.92
CA ALA A 120 -29.22 -8.78 15.33
C ALA A 120 -28.30 -7.96 14.38
N LYS A 121 -28.84 -7.43 13.28
CA LYS A 121 -28.06 -6.68 12.27
C LYS A 121 -28.21 -5.16 12.37
N VAL A 122 -29.10 -4.65 13.20
CA VAL A 122 -29.20 -3.20 13.39
C VAL A 122 -28.08 -2.75 14.33
N PRO A 123 -27.23 -1.81 13.92
CA PRO A 123 -26.15 -1.30 14.76
C PRO A 123 -26.71 -0.73 16.06
N LYS A 124 -26.12 -1.12 17.20
CA LYS A 124 -26.58 -0.71 18.55
C LYS A 124 -26.31 0.76 18.88
N ASN A 125 -25.46 1.42 18.08
CA ASN A 125 -25.00 2.79 18.26
C ASN A 125 -25.83 3.83 17.50
N LEU A 126 -26.93 3.43 16.88
CA LEU A 126 -27.83 4.37 16.20
C LEU A 126 -28.83 4.99 17.15
N GLU A 127 -29.22 6.23 16.90
CA GLU A 127 -30.30 6.90 17.58
C GLU A 127 -31.61 6.11 17.38
N HIS A 128 -32.37 5.90 18.44
CA HIS A 128 -33.66 5.26 18.38
C HIS A 128 -34.75 6.34 18.53
N ARG A 129 -35.47 6.60 17.45
CA ARG A 129 -36.67 7.46 17.47
C ARG A 129 -37.87 6.58 17.65
N ARG A 130 -38.69 6.82 18.69
CA ARG A 130 -39.89 6.06 19.00
C ARG A 130 -41.12 6.81 18.50
N GLU A 131 -41.98 6.08 17.82
CA GLU A 131 -43.31 6.53 17.43
C GLU A 131 -44.30 5.53 18.03
N GLU A 132 -45.28 6.03 18.78
CA GLU A 132 -46.30 5.21 19.38
C GLU A 132 -47.56 5.30 18.55
N VAL A 133 -48.08 4.17 18.10
CA VAL A 133 -49.31 4.09 17.28
C VAL A 133 -50.36 3.37 18.07
N TYR A 134 -51.50 4.01 18.22
CA TYR A 134 -52.66 3.50 18.91
C TYR A 134 -53.72 3.04 17.91
N PRO A 135 -54.59 2.07 18.32
CA PRO A 135 -55.73 1.69 17.50
C PRO A 135 -56.62 2.90 17.18
N GLU A 136 -57.27 2.85 16.03
CA GLU A 136 -58.24 3.89 15.63
C GLU A 136 -59.37 4.00 16.66
N GLY A 137 -59.64 5.19 17.17
CA GLY A 137 -60.61 5.43 18.23
C GLY A 137 -60.11 5.15 19.64
N TYR A 138 -58.78 4.99 19.87
CA TYR A 138 -58.21 4.79 21.21
C TYR A 138 -58.57 5.97 22.13
N ASN A 139 -59.14 5.63 23.29
CA ASN A 139 -59.43 6.58 24.36
C ASN A 139 -58.85 6.05 25.70
N PRO A 140 -57.88 6.75 26.31
CA PRO A 140 -57.21 6.34 27.53
C PRO A 140 -58.16 6.23 28.75
N GLU A 141 -59.31 6.92 28.72
CA GLU A 141 -60.31 6.85 29.81
C GLU A 141 -61.10 5.55 29.78
N THR A 142 -61.27 4.97 28.60
CA THR A 142 -62.12 3.76 28.42
C THR A 142 -61.37 2.52 27.99
N MET A 143 -60.08 2.65 27.60
CA MET A 143 -59.25 1.56 27.09
C MET A 143 -57.96 1.44 27.87
N THR A 144 -57.53 0.20 28.17
CA THR A 144 -56.28 -0.10 28.84
C THR A 144 -55.35 -0.83 27.86
N ILE A 145 -54.09 -0.42 27.79
CA ILE A 145 -53.06 -1.10 26.99
C ILE A 145 -52.72 -2.43 27.68
N ILE A 146 -52.93 -3.55 26.98
CA ILE A 146 -52.69 -4.91 27.49
C ILE A 146 -51.38 -5.52 26.92
N GLY A 147 -50.77 -4.89 25.93
CA GLY A 147 -49.51 -5.30 25.31
C GLY A 147 -49.12 -4.42 24.14
N SER A 148 -47.87 -4.53 23.68
CA SER A 148 -47.38 -3.80 22.51
C SER A 148 -46.39 -4.67 21.74
N ASP A 149 -46.52 -4.65 20.42
CA ASP A 149 -45.54 -5.23 19.50
C ASP A 149 -44.62 -4.10 18.96
N THR A 150 -43.32 -4.34 19.01
CA THR A 150 -42.34 -3.36 18.54
C THR A 150 -41.77 -3.80 17.21
N VAL A 151 -42.04 -3.02 16.16
CA VAL A 151 -41.38 -3.14 14.86
C VAL A 151 -40.24 -2.12 14.79
N ARG A 152 -39.03 -2.56 14.44
CA ARG A 152 -37.88 -1.69 14.29
C ARG A 152 -37.53 -1.60 12.82
N ILE A 153 -37.49 -0.42 12.26
CA ILE A 153 -37.23 -0.14 10.85
C ILE A 153 -35.99 0.73 10.79
N LEU A 154 -34.96 0.30 10.03
CA LEU A 154 -33.79 1.13 9.78
C LEU A 154 -34.18 2.21 8.75
N GLN A 155 -34.20 3.45 9.18
CA GLN A 155 -34.48 4.60 8.35
C GLN A 155 -33.21 5.41 8.04
N ARG A 156 -33.21 6.14 6.94
CA ARG A 156 -32.16 7.07 6.54
C ARG A 156 -32.77 8.43 6.19
N GLU A 157 -32.30 9.49 6.84
CA GLU A 157 -32.53 10.84 6.39
C GLU A 157 -31.47 11.23 5.36
N PRO A 158 -31.82 11.86 4.25
CA PRO A 158 -30.84 12.42 3.32
C PRO A 158 -29.95 13.44 4.03
N ALA A 159 -28.70 13.57 3.56
CA ALA A 159 -27.81 14.63 4.03
C ALA A 159 -28.46 16.01 3.77
N THR A 160 -28.47 16.87 4.78
CA THR A 160 -29.03 18.22 4.67
C THR A 160 -27.91 19.24 4.53
N PHE A 161 -28.10 20.23 3.66
CA PHE A 161 -27.27 21.41 3.57
C PHE A 161 -27.88 22.54 4.39
N TYR A 162 -27.03 23.32 5.04
CA TYR A 162 -27.45 24.54 5.73
C TYR A 162 -26.40 25.62 5.51
N VAL A 163 -26.82 26.87 5.63
CA VAL A 163 -25.95 28.03 5.58
C VAL A 163 -25.60 28.42 7.02
N GLN A 164 -24.31 28.39 7.33
CA GLN A 164 -23.80 28.88 8.62
C GLN A 164 -23.42 30.35 8.46
N GLU A 165 -24.08 31.24 9.18
CA GLU A 165 -23.76 32.66 9.25
C GLU A 165 -22.90 32.90 10.48
N ILE A 166 -21.67 33.40 10.27
CA ILE A 166 -20.73 33.73 11.35
C ILE A 166 -20.56 35.25 11.40
N ILE A 167 -21.02 35.86 12.50
CA ILE A 167 -21.01 37.31 12.66
C ILE A 167 -19.84 37.71 13.55
N TYR A 168 -18.86 38.39 12.96
CA TYR A 168 -17.67 38.91 13.68
C TYR A 168 -17.94 40.36 14.09
N HIS A 169 -18.27 40.57 15.36
CA HIS A 169 -18.46 41.92 15.92
C HIS A 169 -17.15 42.68 16.05
N LYS A 170 -17.18 43.97 15.72
CA LYS A 170 -16.12 44.93 15.98
C LYS A 170 -16.49 45.68 17.25
N CYS A 171 -15.64 45.63 18.25
CA CYS A 171 -15.85 46.29 19.53
C CYS A 171 -14.85 47.42 19.71
N LEU A 172 -15.33 48.57 20.12
CA LEU A 172 -14.52 49.73 20.53
C LEU A 172 -14.22 49.64 22.00
N LEU A 173 -12.96 49.78 22.41
CA LEU A 173 -12.60 49.83 23.81
C LEU A 173 -13.13 51.14 24.43
N ARG A 174 -13.96 51.06 25.48
CA ARG A 174 -14.61 52.22 26.10
C ARG A 174 -13.61 53.23 26.62
N GLU A 175 -12.47 52.80 27.13
CA GLU A 175 -11.39 53.65 27.63
C GLU A 175 -10.75 54.52 26.54
N THR A 176 -10.90 54.16 25.25
CA THR A 176 -10.31 54.88 24.12
C THR A 176 -11.31 55.78 23.39
N VAL A 177 -12.60 55.77 23.78
CA VAL A 177 -13.65 56.56 23.10
C VAL A 177 -13.36 58.08 23.13
N SER A 178 -12.72 58.57 24.18
CA SER A 178 -12.34 59.98 24.35
C SER A 178 -10.92 60.32 23.91
N SER A 179 -10.13 59.35 23.42
CA SER A 179 -8.76 59.52 23.00
C SER A 179 -8.65 59.77 21.48
N THR A 180 -7.56 60.42 21.06
CA THR A 180 -7.21 60.59 19.64
C THR A 180 -6.87 59.25 18.97
N HIS A 181 -6.65 58.19 19.73
CA HIS A 181 -6.38 56.81 19.26
C HIS A 181 -7.46 55.87 19.78
N GLN A 182 -8.37 55.46 18.87
CA GLN A 182 -9.41 54.52 19.19
C GLN A 182 -8.92 53.09 18.91
N THR A 183 -9.03 52.18 19.90
CA THR A 183 -8.67 50.77 19.75
C THR A 183 -9.89 49.94 19.42
N ILE A 184 -9.94 49.41 18.20
CA ILE A 184 -10.99 48.49 17.71
C ILE A 184 -10.49 47.06 17.83
N LEU A 185 -11.25 46.22 18.53
CA LEU A 185 -10.99 44.79 18.69
C LEU A 185 -12.00 44.00 17.86
N GLN A 186 -11.51 43.02 17.11
CA GLN A 186 -12.32 42.04 16.39
C GLN A 186 -11.65 40.67 16.51
N HIS A 187 -12.46 39.63 16.69
CA HIS A 187 -11.96 38.27 16.64
C HIS A 187 -11.40 37.95 15.25
N PRO A 188 -10.21 37.36 15.13
CA PRO A 188 -9.68 36.93 13.84
C PRO A 188 -10.63 35.90 13.20
N ALA A 189 -10.64 35.83 11.86
CA ALA A 189 -11.43 34.83 11.17
C ALA A 189 -11.03 33.41 11.59
N LEU A 190 -12.01 32.55 11.79
CA LEU A 190 -11.77 31.15 12.10
C LEU A 190 -10.99 30.48 10.95
N PRO A 191 -9.99 29.64 11.26
CA PRO A 191 -9.22 28.95 10.23
C PRO A 191 -10.14 27.98 9.48
N ARG A 192 -9.96 27.91 8.17
CA ARG A 192 -10.70 27.03 7.25
C ARG A 192 -9.73 26.47 6.21
N LEU A 193 -10.06 25.29 5.65
CA LEU A 193 -9.26 24.64 4.59
C LEU A 193 -9.10 25.58 3.37
N ILE A 194 -10.18 26.23 2.95
CA ILE A 194 -10.18 27.25 1.89
C ILE A 194 -10.80 28.53 2.43
N PRO A 195 -10.01 29.49 2.94
CA PRO A 195 -10.50 30.69 3.60
C PRO A 195 -11.45 31.53 2.76
N SER A 196 -11.23 31.60 1.43
CA SER A 196 -12.01 32.43 0.49
C SER A 196 -13.23 31.71 -0.09
N SER A 197 -13.46 30.44 0.22
CA SER A 197 -14.59 29.66 -0.31
C SER A 197 -15.86 29.88 0.52
N PHE A 198 -17.02 29.92 -0.16
CA PHE A 198 -18.31 29.85 0.52
C PHE A 198 -18.70 28.43 0.91
N VAL A 199 -18.00 27.42 0.37
CA VAL A 199 -18.23 26.00 0.70
C VAL A 199 -17.53 25.67 2.00
N GLY A 200 -18.24 25.06 2.94
CA GLY A 200 -17.72 24.64 4.24
C GLY A 200 -16.81 23.42 4.14
N ASP A 201 -15.88 23.30 5.10
CA ASP A 201 -14.91 22.20 5.16
C ASP A 201 -15.60 20.82 5.15
N SER A 202 -16.75 20.68 5.83
CA SER A 202 -17.53 19.43 5.87
C SER A 202 -17.95 18.94 4.49
N VAL A 203 -18.33 19.87 3.58
CA VAL A 203 -18.75 19.54 2.21
C VAL A 203 -17.54 19.11 1.37
N ILE A 204 -16.42 19.83 1.50
CA ILE A 204 -15.21 19.54 0.73
C ILE A 204 -14.61 18.18 1.16
N LEU A 205 -14.59 17.89 2.46
CA LEU A 205 -14.11 16.60 2.98
C LEU A 205 -14.99 15.43 2.49
N GLU A 206 -16.29 15.63 2.41
CA GLU A 206 -17.20 14.63 1.84
C GLU A 206 -16.96 14.44 0.33
N MET A 207 -16.69 15.52 -0.43
CA MET A 207 -16.31 15.44 -1.84
C MET A 207 -15.04 14.61 -2.03
N LEU A 208 -14.01 14.81 -1.19
CA LEU A 208 -12.77 14.05 -1.23
C LEU A 208 -13.01 12.56 -0.96
N VAL A 209 -13.71 12.22 0.11
CA VAL A 209 -14.02 10.82 0.45
C VAL A 209 -14.88 10.17 -0.64
N SER A 210 -15.87 10.89 -1.17
CA SER A 210 -16.71 10.40 -2.26
C SER A 210 -15.90 10.06 -3.50
N LYS A 211 -14.89 10.86 -3.88
CA LYS A 211 -14.03 10.58 -5.02
C LYS A 211 -13.03 9.47 -4.75
N TYR A 212 -12.26 9.59 -3.67
CA TYR A 212 -11.07 8.77 -3.47
C TYR A 212 -11.33 7.46 -2.70
N THR A 213 -12.41 7.40 -1.90
CA THR A 213 -12.83 6.20 -1.18
C THR A 213 -13.97 5.48 -1.91
N HIS A 214 -15.00 6.23 -2.34
CA HIS A 214 -16.19 5.65 -2.98
C HIS A 214 -16.12 5.68 -4.51
N HIS A 215 -15.05 6.23 -5.09
CA HIS A 215 -14.78 6.29 -6.52
C HIS A 215 -15.85 7.04 -7.34
N ILE A 216 -16.52 8.04 -6.74
CA ILE A 216 -17.53 8.86 -7.39
C ILE A 216 -16.84 10.06 -8.05
N PRO A 217 -16.77 10.14 -9.41
CA PRO A 217 -16.12 11.25 -10.09
C PRO A 217 -16.85 12.59 -9.85
N GLU A 218 -16.14 13.69 -10.01
CA GLU A 218 -16.65 15.04 -9.75
C GLU A 218 -17.93 15.38 -10.53
N TYR A 219 -18.03 14.94 -11.79
CA TYR A 219 -19.24 15.21 -12.60
C TYR A 219 -20.48 14.49 -12.06
N ARG A 220 -20.30 13.29 -11.45
CA ARG A 220 -21.43 12.59 -10.79
C ARG A 220 -21.78 13.28 -9.48
N GLN A 221 -20.78 13.72 -8.72
CA GLN A 221 -21.00 14.49 -7.49
C GLN A 221 -21.75 15.81 -7.80
N ALA A 222 -21.33 16.55 -8.85
CA ALA A 222 -22.03 17.76 -9.29
C ALA A 222 -23.50 17.48 -9.62
N LYS A 223 -23.79 16.35 -10.29
CA LYS A 223 -25.17 15.93 -10.57
C LYS A 223 -25.94 15.61 -9.28
N MET A 224 -25.33 14.89 -8.34
CA MET A 224 -25.96 14.57 -7.04
C MET A 224 -26.28 15.84 -6.25
N TYR A 225 -25.37 16.83 -6.21
CA TYR A 225 -25.63 18.12 -5.55
C TYR A 225 -26.73 18.91 -6.24
N LYS A 226 -26.79 18.87 -7.57
CA LYS A 226 -27.86 19.53 -8.34
C LYS A 226 -29.25 18.95 -8.04
N GLU A 227 -29.35 17.64 -7.84
CA GLU A 227 -30.59 16.97 -7.40
C GLU A 227 -31.02 17.42 -5.99
N LEU A 228 -30.11 17.92 -5.17
CA LEU A 228 -30.35 18.52 -3.85
C LEU A 228 -30.56 20.05 -3.92
N GLY A 229 -30.64 20.62 -5.12
CA GLY A 229 -30.86 22.06 -5.34
C GLY A 229 -29.59 22.91 -5.32
N ILE A 230 -28.40 22.32 -5.32
CA ILE A 230 -27.11 23.03 -5.25
C ILE A 230 -26.37 22.84 -6.58
N ASP A 231 -26.19 23.89 -7.34
CA ASP A 231 -25.52 23.84 -8.65
C ASP A 231 -24.02 24.18 -8.52
N PHE A 232 -23.20 23.16 -8.39
CA PHE A 232 -21.74 23.28 -8.40
C PHE A 232 -21.16 22.93 -9.77
N ALA A 233 -20.37 23.83 -10.34
CA ALA A 233 -19.60 23.51 -11.52
C ALA A 233 -18.53 22.45 -11.20
N THR A 234 -18.36 21.46 -12.06
CA THR A 234 -17.34 20.39 -11.90
C THR A 234 -15.92 20.96 -11.73
N SER A 235 -15.61 22.05 -12.45
CA SER A 235 -14.33 22.75 -12.32
C SER A 235 -14.12 23.37 -10.94
N SER A 236 -15.20 23.87 -10.31
CA SER A 236 -15.14 24.39 -8.94
C SER A 236 -14.89 23.28 -7.93
N ILE A 237 -15.58 22.15 -8.06
CA ILE A 237 -15.36 20.96 -7.22
C ILE A 237 -13.90 20.50 -7.33
N ASN A 238 -13.36 20.41 -8.56
CA ASN A 238 -11.98 20.00 -8.78
C ASN A 238 -10.98 20.96 -8.12
N ARG A 239 -11.18 22.27 -8.28
CA ARG A 239 -10.32 23.29 -7.66
C ARG A 239 -10.37 23.20 -6.14
N TRP A 240 -11.57 23.12 -5.53
CA TRP A 240 -11.69 23.01 -4.07
C TRP A 240 -11.01 21.76 -3.52
N MET A 241 -11.11 20.62 -4.24
CA MET A 241 -10.40 19.41 -3.86
C MET A 241 -8.88 19.62 -3.91
N HIS A 242 -8.36 20.24 -4.98
CA HIS A 242 -6.94 20.52 -5.13
C HIS A 242 -6.44 21.44 -4.01
N ASP A 243 -7.06 22.62 -3.85
CA ASP A 243 -6.69 23.60 -2.81
C ASP A 243 -6.72 22.98 -1.39
N THR A 244 -7.63 22.03 -1.17
CA THR A 244 -7.72 21.29 0.09
C THR A 244 -6.61 20.27 0.23
N ILE A 245 -6.30 19.50 -0.82
CA ILE A 245 -5.24 18.48 -0.79
C ILE A 245 -3.88 19.12 -0.53
N GLU A 246 -3.65 20.34 -0.99
CA GLU A 246 -2.42 21.09 -0.68
C GLU A 246 -2.19 21.25 0.82
N GLN A 247 -3.25 21.36 1.64
CA GLN A 247 -3.13 21.45 3.10
C GLN A 247 -2.69 20.13 3.75
N PHE A 248 -2.85 18.99 3.06
CA PHE A 248 -2.49 17.67 3.56
C PHE A 248 -1.07 17.22 3.20
N TYR A 249 -0.32 17.98 2.41
CA TYR A 249 1.07 17.63 2.06
C TYR A 249 1.98 17.41 3.29
N PRO A 250 1.92 18.22 4.36
CA PRO A 250 2.72 17.94 5.56
C PRO A 250 2.45 16.55 6.15
N LEU A 251 1.16 16.17 6.27
CA LEU A 251 0.78 14.83 6.76
C LEU A 251 1.25 13.72 5.81
N TYR A 252 1.17 13.94 4.50
CA TYR A 252 1.66 12.99 3.51
C TYR A 252 3.16 12.71 3.68
N PHE A 253 3.97 13.75 3.87
CA PHE A 253 5.42 13.59 4.07
C PHE A 253 5.75 12.90 5.39
N CYS A 254 5.06 13.26 6.47
CA CYS A 254 5.20 12.56 7.74
C CYS A 254 4.85 11.07 7.60
N GLN A 255 3.75 10.75 6.92
CA GLN A 255 3.35 9.37 6.65
C GLN A 255 4.38 8.62 5.80
N MET A 256 4.89 9.26 4.74
CA MET A 256 5.93 8.69 3.89
C MET A 256 7.19 8.39 4.70
N ASN A 257 7.68 9.36 5.49
CA ASN A 257 8.85 9.18 6.35
C ASN A 257 8.64 8.01 7.31
N LYS A 258 7.48 7.94 7.93
CA LYS A 258 7.16 6.87 8.89
C LYS A 258 7.14 5.48 8.27
N VAL A 259 6.55 5.32 7.11
CA VAL A 259 6.57 4.05 6.39
C VAL A 259 8.00 3.68 5.97
N MET A 260 8.82 4.66 5.59
CA MET A 260 10.22 4.43 5.22
C MET A 260 11.14 4.04 6.40
N GLU A 261 10.71 4.22 7.65
CA GLU A 261 11.40 3.70 8.84
C GLU A 261 11.18 2.20 9.06
N SER A 262 10.22 1.59 8.35
CA SER A 262 9.92 0.17 8.48
C SER A 262 11.11 -0.70 8.10
N SER A 263 11.32 -1.81 8.82
CA SER A 263 12.34 -2.81 8.49
C SER A 263 12.02 -3.63 7.24
N VAL A 264 10.75 -3.63 6.81
CA VAL A 264 10.26 -4.37 5.64
C VAL A 264 9.29 -3.52 4.85
N LEU A 265 9.54 -3.36 3.57
CA LEU A 265 8.65 -2.66 2.65
C LEU A 265 8.10 -3.61 1.58
N HIS A 266 6.82 -3.51 1.32
CA HIS A 266 6.18 -4.05 0.14
C HIS A 266 6.07 -2.96 -0.92
N ILE A 267 6.56 -3.20 -2.13
CA ILE A 267 6.51 -2.22 -3.22
C ILE A 267 5.88 -2.84 -4.46
N ASP A 268 4.97 -2.08 -5.07
CA ASP A 268 4.36 -2.42 -6.36
C ASP A 268 3.95 -1.13 -7.08
N GLU A 269 3.75 -1.18 -8.39
CA GLU A 269 3.25 -0.06 -9.16
C GLU A 269 2.04 -0.45 -10.01
N THR A 270 1.12 0.49 -10.16
CA THR A 270 -0.05 0.31 -11.01
C THR A 270 -0.16 1.41 -12.05
N THR A 271 -0.82 1.09 -13.16
CA THR A 271 -1.02 2.08 -14.24
C THR A 271 -2.07 3.10 -13.86
N ILE A 272 -1.82 4.36 -14.23
CA ILE A 272 -2.77 5.44 -14.16
C ILE A 272 -2.75 6.19 -15.51
N PRO A 273 -3.88 6.26 -16.25
CA PRO A 273 -3.93 7.03 -17.49
C PRO A 273 -3.84 8.52 -17.19
N ILE A 274 -3.04 9.25 -17.97
CA ILE A 274 -2.82 10.69 -17.81
C ILE A 274 -3.29 11.38 -19.09
N ASN A 275 -4.13 12.39 -18.97
CA ASN A 275 -4.58 13.21 -20.08
C ASN A 275 -3.53 14.30 -20.37
N ASP A 276 -2.61 14.01 -21.25
CA ASP A 276 -1.44 14.88 -21.54
C ASP A 276 -1.77 15.99 -22.53
N LYS A 277 -2.72 15.71 -23.45
CA LYS A 277 -3.20 16.63 -24.50
C LYS A 277 -4.67 16.34 -24.79
N PRO A 278 -5.45 17.32 -25.23
CA PRO A 278 -6.85 17.09 -25.60
C PRO A 278 -7.01 15.87 -26.51
N GLY A 279 -7.79 14.89 -26.06
CA GLY A 279 -8.05 13.66 -26.80
C GLY A 279 -6.93 12.60 -26.81
N LYS A 280 -5.80 12.81 -26.10
CA LYS A 280 -4.73 11.83 -25.99
C LYS A 280 -4.37 11.56 -24.54
N THR A 281 -4.48 10.29 -24.14
CA THR A 281 -4.01 9.81 -22.85
C THR A 281 -2.68 9.08 -23.03
N ARG A 282 -1.71 9.34 -22.14
CA ARG A 282 -0.51 8.52 -22.01
C ARG A 282 -0.63 7.56 -20.83
N LYS A 283 0.06 6.46 -20.90
CA LYS A 283 0.16 5.51 -19.79
C LYS A 283 1.16 6.04 -18.77
N GLY A 284 0.70 6.34 -17.58
CA GLY A 284 1.54 6.65 -16.43
C GLY A 284 1.48 5.55 -15.38
N TYR A 285 2.26 5.72 -14.31
CA TYR A 285 2.33 4.80 -13.18
C TYR A 285 2.33 5.57 -11.87
N ILE A 286 1.73 4.96 -10.87
CA ILE A 286 1.79 5.37 -9.48
C ILE A 286 2.30 4.18 -8.67
N TRP A 287 3.20 4.44 -7.76
CA TRP A 287 3.85 3.46 -6.90
C TRP A 287 3.12 3.37 -5.57
N SER A 288 3.03 2.19 -5.01
CA SER A 288 2.54 1.96 -3.66
C SER A 288 3.63 1.34 -2.83
N VAL A 289 3.84 1.88 -1.65
CA VAL A 289 4.78 1.37 -0.64
C VAL A 289 4.00 1.12 0.63
N VAL A 290 4.05 -0.09 1.14
CA VAL A 290 3.30 -0.53 2.32
C VAL A 290 4.29 -0.98 3.39
N ASP A 291 4.07 -0.54 4.62
CA ASP A 291 4.80 -1.05 5.79
C ASP A 291 4.48 -2.54 5.99
N GLY A 292 5.51 -3.39 5.84
CA GLY A 292 5.42 -4.83 6.04
C GLY A 292 5.78 -5.28 7.45
N SER A 293 6.14 -4.36 8.34
CA SER A 293 6.45 -4.67 9.73
C SER A 293 5.19 -5.02 10.53
N ARG A 294 5.39 -5.65 11.69
CA ARG A 294 4.28 -5.97 12.60
C ARG A 294 3.55 -4.73 13.13
N ASN A 295 4.25 -3.60 13.26
CA ASN A 295 3.67 -2.35 13.76
C ASN A 295 2.74 -1.69 12.76
N ASN A 296 2.91 -1.98 11.48
CA ASN A 296 2.08 -1.54 10.36
C ASN A 296 1.62 -0.07 10.47
N HIS A 297 2.52 0.86 10.19
CA HIS A 297 2.22 2.29 10.18
C HIS A 297 1.39 2.74 8.97
N GLY A 298 1.02 1.81 8.08
CA GLY A 298 0.20 2.10 6.92
C GLY A 298 0.95 2.00 5.60
N LEU A 299 0.65 2.91 4.71
CA LEU A 299 1.19 2.93 3.36
C LEU A 299 1.40 4.36 2.87
N PHE A 300 2.12 4.50 1.75
CA PHE A 300 2.04 5.70 0.93
C PHE A 300 2.02 5.38 -0.57
N PHE A 301 1.39 6.25 -1.33
CA PHE A 301 1.49 6.28 -2.78
C PHE A 301 2.51 7.32 -3.19
N TYR A 302 3.28 7.01 -4.23
CA TYR A 302 4.27 7.92 -4.77
C TYR A 302 4.04 8.12 -6.26
N TYR A 303 3.94 9.36 -6.68
CA TYR A 303 3.79 9.74 -8.07
C TYR A 303 4.92 10.69 -8.46
N ARG A 304 5.53 10.47 -9.62
CA ARG A 304 6.51 11.39 -10.20
C ARG A 304 6.45 11.33 -11.71
N GLY A 305 5.65 12.23 -12.29
CA GLY A 305 5.43 12.33 -13.73
C GLY A 305 4.96 11.02 -14.39
N GLY A 306 4.36 10.11 -13.63
CA GLY A 306 3.91 8.80 -14.12
C GLY A 306 5.04 7.87 -14.58
N SER A 307 6.28 8.06 -14.14
CA SER A 307 7.43 7.26 -14.54
C SER A 307 7.44 5.87 -13.89
N ARG A 308 7.86 4.84 -14.65
CA ARG A 308 8.16 3.47 -14.19
C ARG A 308 9.66 3.15 -14.30
N SER A 309 10.51 4.15 -14.35
CA SER A 309 11.94 3.95 -14.55
C SER A 309 12.62 3.44 -13.27
N GLN A 310 13.79 2.81 -13.44
CA GLN A 310 14.68 2.45 -12.33
C GLN A 310 15.01 3.63 -11.43
N LYS A 311 15.11 4.86 -11.99
CA LYS A 311 15.36 6.08 -11.22
C LYS A 311 14.33 6.33 -10.11
N ILE A 312 13.08 5.86 -10.27
CA ILE A 312 12.06 5.98 -9.22
C ILE A 312 12.39 5.05 -8.04
N VAL A 313 12.84 3.83 -8.32
CA VAL A 313 13.28 2.89 -7.27
C VAL A 313 14.50 3.43 -6.53
N ASP A 314 15.46 4.03 -7.27
CA ASP A 314 16.64 4.69 -6.69
C ASP A 314 16.23 5.83 -5.75
N LEU A 315 15.25 6.64 -6.16
CA LEU A 315 14.72 7.74 -5.34
C LEU A 315 13.98 7.25 -4.09
N LEU A 316 13.08 6.27 -4.27
CA LEU A 316 12.29 5.72 -3.19
C LEU A 316 13.15 5.05 -2.12
N LEU A 317 14.18 4.31 -2.54
CA LEU A 317 15.01 3.52 -1.63
C LEU A 317 16.34 4.18 -1.29
N HIS A 318 16.53 5.46 -1.64
CA HIS A 318 17.74 6.18 -1.28
C HIS A 318 17.94 6.23 0.23
N GLY A 319 19.04 5.65 0.71
CA GLY A 319 19.35 5.57 2.13
C GLY A 319 18.53 4.56 2.93
N TYR A 320 17.59 3.83 2.30
CA TYR A 320 16.83 2.80 2.98
C TYR A 320 17.72 1.60 3.35
N LYS A 321 17.47 1.05 4.54
CA LYS A 321 18.13 -0.15 5.06
C LYS A 321 17.05 -1.09 5.58
N GLY A 322 16.95 -2.29 5.00
CA GLY A 322 15.92 -3.25 5.38
C GLY A 322 15.58 -4.20 4.25
N ALA A 323 14.45 -4.88 4.37
CA ALA A 323 13.97 -5.79 3.36
C ALA A 323 12.97 -5.09 2.43
N VAL A 324 13.01 -5.43 1.14
CA VAL A 324 12.07 -4.94 0.13
C VAL A 324 11.52 -6.14 -0.62
N LEU A 325 10.20 -6.32 -0.57
CA LEU A 325 9.49 -7.36 -1.28
C LEU A 325 8.78 -6.76 -2.50
N THR A 326 9.06 -7.34 -3.69
CA THR A 326 8.53 -6.86 -4.97
C THR A 326 8.11 -8.03 -5.86
N ASP A 327 7.51 -7.70 -7.01
CA ASP A 327 7.44 -8.62 -8.15
C ASP A 327 8.77 -8.66 -8.93
N ASP A 328 8.81 -9.45 -10.03
CA ASP A 328 10.00 -9.55 -10.91
C ASP A 328 9.99 -8.48 -12.01
N CYS A 329 9.60 -7.25 -11.71
CA CYS A 329 9.72 -6.19 -12.69
C CYS A 329 11.17 -5.75 -12.89
N LYS A 330 11.53 -5.45 -14.14
CA LYS A 330 12.88 -4.99 -14.51
C LYS A 330 13.35 -3.78 -13.70
N SER A 331 12.43 -2.94 -13.24
CA SER A 331 12.73 -1.77 -12.41
C SER A 331 13.41 -2.12 -11.09
N TYR A 332 13.20 -3.37 -10.60
CA TYR A 332 13.75 -3.84 -9.33
C TYR A 332 15.05 -4.65 -9.46
N HIS A 333 15.47 -5.00 -10.69
CA HIS A 333 16.70 -5.81 -10.88
C HIS A 333 17.96 -5.13 -10.36
N GLN A 334 17.94 -3.81 -10.17
CA GLN A 334 19.05 -3.06 -9.58
C GLN A 334 19.15 -3.22 -8.06
N LEU A 335 18.11 -3.72 -7.35
CA LEU A 335 18.13 -3.91 -5.90
C LEU A 335 19.30 -4.78 -5.44
N LYS A 336 19.80 -5.68 -6.29
CA LYS A 336 21.02 -6.46 -6.04
C LYS A 336 22.29 -5.61 -5.81
N TYR A 337 22.26 -4.33 -6.23
CA TYR A 337 23.39 -3.40 -6.04
C TYR A 337 23.20 -2.49 -4.82
N PHE A 338 22.13 -2.65 -4.05
CA PHE A 338 21.88 -1.90 -2.82
C PHE A 338 22.41 -2.72 -1.63
N PRO A 339 23.58 -2.39 -1.07
CA PRO A 339 24.28 -3.27 -0.11
C PRO A 339 23.55 -3.48 1.21
N HIS A 340 22.59 -2.59 1.51
CA HIS A 340 21.84 -2.62 2.77
C HIS A 340 20.37 -3.02 2.58
N VAL A 341 20.00 -3.48 1.38
CA VAL A 341 18.62 -3.87 1.04
C VAL A 341 18.55 -5.37 0.78
N ALA A 342 17.81 -6.07 1.59
CA ALA A 342 17.47 -7.46 1.36
C ALA A 342 16.30 -7.55 0.37
N HIS A 343 16.57 -7.90 -0.88
CA HIS A 343 15.51 -8.05 -1.89
C HIS A 343 14.82 -9.41 -1.73
N LEU A 344 13.50 -9.40 -1.52
CA LEU A 344 12.64 -10.59 -1.47
C LEU A 344 11.75 -10.64 -2.71
N ALA A 345 11.42 -11.85 -3.17
CA ALA A 345 10.48 -12.08 -4.25
C ALA A 345 9.17 -12.70 -3.74
N CYS A 346 8.10 -12.52 -4.48
CA CYS A 346 6.75 -12.89 -4.09
C CYS A 346 6.39 -14.33 -4.50
N TRP A 347 6.14 -15.21 -3.53
CA TRP A 347 5.67 -16.57 -3.79
C TRP A 347 4.29 -16.63 -4.44
N ALA A 348 3.41 -15.65 -4.22
CA ALA A 348 2.12 -15.59 -4.90
C ALA A 348 2.28 -15.47 -6.43
N HIS A 349 3.28 -14.69 -6.89
CA HIS A 349 3.59 -14.56 -8.31
C HIS A 349 4.18 -15.85 -8.89
N ALA A 350 5.12 -16.50 -8.20
CA ALA A 350 5.65 -17.79 -8.60
C ALA A 350 4.54 -18.85 -8.68
N ARG A 351 3.69 -18.94 -7.67
CA ARG A 351 2.53 -19.84 -7.64
C ARG A 351 1.58 -19.60 -8.82
N ARG A 352 1.30 -18.33 -9.16
CA ARG A 352 0.40 -17.96 -10.27
C ARG A 352 0.89 -18.53 -11.59
N LYS A 353 2.20 -18.54 -11.88
CA LYS A 353 2.77 -19.09 -13.10
C LYS A 353 2.39 -20.57 -13.31
N PHE A 354 2.46 -21.37 -12.25
CA PHE A 354 2.06 -22.78 -12.31
C PHE A 354 0.53 -22.95 -12.32
N TYR A 355 -0.19 -22.11 -11.61
CA TYR A 355 -1.65 -22.18 -11.58
C TYR A 355 -2.29 -21.90 -12.95
N GLU A 356 -1.76 -20.96 -13.72
CA GLU A 356 -2.25 -20.58 -15.05
C GLU A 356 -2.10 -21.73 -16.07
N ILE A 357 -1.09 -22.58 -15.93
CA ILE A 357 -0.80 -23.68 -16.85
C ILE A 357 -1.25 -25.06 -16.34
N LYS A 358 -1.90 -25.14 -15.18
CA LYS A 358 -2.24 -26.41 -14.50
C LYS A 358 -3.09 -27.37 -15.34
N ASN A 359 -3.88 -26.84 -16.27
CA ASN A 359 -4.72 -27.70 -17.14
C ASN A 359 -3.92 -28.42 -18.20
N ASN A 360 -2.75 -27.87 -18.60
CA ASN A 360 -1.88 -28.44 -19.64
C ASN A 360 -0.81 -29.37 -19.05
N PHE A 361 -0.44 -29.16 -17.78
CA PHE A 361 0.61 -29.90 -17.05
C PHE A 361 0.10 -30.31 -15.67
N LYS A 362 -0.92 -31.22 -15.69
CA LYS A 362 -1.72 -31.52 -14.49
C LYS A 362 -0.91 -32.09 -13.34
N GLU A 363 -0.08 -33.11 -13.62
CA GLU A 363 0.68 -33.83 -12.58
C GLU A 363 1.78 -32.94 -11.99
N GLU A 364 2.59 -32.32 -12.87
CA GLU A 364 3.69 -31.46 -12.44
C GLU A 364 3.17 -30.25 -11.65
N CYS A 365 2.14 -29.58 -12.17
CA CYS A 365 1.57 -28.43 -11.47
C CYS A 365 0.87 -28.82 -10.18
N ALA A 366 0.20 -29.97 -10.10
CA ALA A 366 -0.41 -30.43 -8.86
C ALA A 366 0.63 -30.64 -7.77
N TYR A 367 1.76 -31.28 -8.09
CA TYR A 367 2.85 -31.49 -7.16
C TYR A 367 3.49 -30.18 -6.69
N ILE A 368 3.86 -29.30 -7.63
CA ILE A 368 4.48 -28.01 -7.34
C ILE A 368 3.55 -27.14 -6.50
N LEU A 369 2.27 -27.04 -6.89
CA LEU A 369 1.27 -26.24 -6.18
C LEU A 369 0.98 -26.77 -4.77
N ARG A 370 1.08 -28.09 -4.55
CA ARG A 370 0.95 -28.71 -3.24
C ARG A 370 2.10 -28.32 -2.33
N LEU A 371 3.34 -28.37 -2.80
CA LEU A 371 4.52 -27.95 -2.03
C LEU A 371 4.47 -26.45 -1.69
N ILE A 372 4.15 -25.58 -2.68
CA ILE A 372 3.97 -24.15 -2.43
C ILE A 372 2.81 -23.93 -1.46
N GLY A 373 1.72 -24.69 -1.59
CA GLY A 373 0.58 -24.63 -0.66
C GLY A 373 0.99 -24.95 0.78
N ALA A 374 1.87 -25.94 0.97
CA ALA A 374 2.40 -26.30 2.29
C ALA A 374 3.22 -25.16 2.92
N LEU A 375 4.01 -24.40 2.13
CA LEU A 375 4.69 -23.20 2.64
C LEU A 375 3.69 -22.19 3.21
N TYR A 376 2.56 -21.96 2.53
CA TYR A 376 1.50 -21.06 3.02
C TYR A 376 0.79 -21.60 4.26
N LEU A 377 0.64 -22.93 4.40
CA LEU A 377 0.07 -23.53 5.61
C LEU A 377 0.95 -23.32 6.85
N VAL A 378 2.28 -23.33 6.68
CA VAL A 378 3.22 -22.94 7.75
C VAL A 378 2.95 -21.51 8.18
N GLU A 379 2.91 -20.56 7.24
CA GLU A 379 2.67 -19.13 7.53
C GLU A 379 1.29 -18.88 8.16
N GLU A 380 0.25 -19.57 7.68
CA GLU A 380 -1.11 -19.49 8.26
C GLU A 380 -1.13 -19.97 9.72
N GLY A 381 -0.41 -21.06 10.02
CA GLY A 381 -0.26 -21.58 11.36
C GLY A 381 0.46 -20.62 12.30
N LEU A 382 1.56 -20.03 11.84
CA LEU A 382 2.32 -19.05 12.59
C LEU A 382 1.52 -17.78 12.88
N LYS A 383 0.79 -17.30 11.90
CA LYS A 383 -0.08 -16.13 12.05
C LYS A 383 -1.23 -16.39 13.03
N ALA A 384 -1.84 -17.58 12.96
CA ALA A 384 -2.99 -17.93 13.81
C ALA A 384 -2.65 -18.00 15.31
N ARG A 385 -1.38 -18.26 15.65
CA ARG A 385 -0.88 -18.29 17.04
C ARG A 385 -0.09 -17.03 17.42
N GLU A 386 -0.07 -16.02 16.56
CA GLU A 386 0.66 -14.76 16.76
C GLU A 386 2.15 -14.99 17.14
N ALA A 387 2.78 -15.98 16.48
CA ALA A 387 4.14 -16.41 16.78
C ALA A 387 5.15 -15.25 16.74
N SER A 388 6.11 -15.24 17.65
CA SER A 388 7.24 -14.27 17.68
C SER A 388 8.14 -14.43 16.45
N ALA A 389 9.03 -13.48 16.18
CA ALA A 389 9.95 -13.57 15.04
C ALA A 389 10.89 -14.78 15.16
N ASP A 390 11.35 -15.09 16.38
CA ASP A 390 12.22 -16.24 16.63
C ASP A 390 11.50 -17.57 16.43
N GLU A 391 10.25 -17.68 16.87
CA GLU A 391 9.40 -18.86 16.63
C GLU A 391 9.11 -19.03 15.14
N VAL A 392 8.84 -17.93 14.42
CA VAL A 392 8.66 -17.96 12.96
C VAL A 392 9.92 -18.48 12.29
N LEU A 393 11.09 -17.97 12.67
CA LEU A 393 12.36 -18.39 12.09
C LEU A 393 12.65 -19.87 12.36
N ALA A 394 12.42 -20.35 13.59
CA ALA A 394 12.61 -21.75 13.97
C ALA A 394 11.68 -22.69 13.18
N GLU A 395 10.39 -22.35 13.08
CA GLU A 395 9.41 -23.13 12.34
C GLU A 395 9.72 -23.18 10.84
N ARG A 396 10.14 -22.05 10.24
CA ARG A 396 10.54 -22.00 8.84
C ARG A 396 11.77 -22.87 8.57
N LYS A 397 12.77 -22.88 9.48
CA LYS A 397 13.94 -23.76 9.39
C LYS A 397 13.56 -25.24 9.42
N SER A 398 12.64 -25.61 10.30
CA SER A 398 12.25 -27.03 10.48
C SER A 398 11.28 -27.54 9.41
N ARG A 399 10.37 -26.70 8.91
CA ARG A 399 9.30 -27.12 7.97
C ARG A 399 9.44 -26.54 6.57
N SER A 400 9.69 -25.21 6.45
CA SER A 400 9.71 -24.58 5.12
C SER A 400 10.98 -24.90 4.35
N VAL A 401 12.15 -24.96 5.01
CA VAL A 401 13.43 -25.23 4.34
C VAL A 401 13.45 -26.62 3.69
N PRO A 402 13.02 -27.72 4.35
CA PRO A 402 12.93 -29.03 3.70
C PRO A 402 11.97 -29.05 2.49
N LEU A 403 10.82 -28.38 2.60
CA LEU A 403 9.86 -28.26 1.48
C LEU A 403 10.46 -27.51 0.29
N LEU A 404 11.22 -26.44 0.56
CA LEU A 404 11.94 -25.68 -0.48
C LEU A 404 13.04 -26.52 -1.13
N ALA A 405 13.79 -27.31 -0.38
CA ALA A 405 14.80 -28.20 -0.92
C ALA A 405 14.20 -29.25 -1.87
N GLU A 406 13.09 -29.86 -1.46
CA GLU A 406 12.33 -30.80 -2.30
C GLU A 406 11.80 -30.12 -3.56
N LEU A 407 11.18 -28.95 -3.43
CA LEU A 407 10.67 -28.17 -4.56
C LEU A 407 11.79 -27.82 -5.55
N ARG A 408 12.95 -27.36 -5.06
CA ARG A 408 14.09 -27.05 -5.92
C ARG A 408 14.58 -28.27 -6.70
N THR A 409 14.75 -29.40 -6.02
CA THR A 409 15.18 -30.66 -6.63
C THR A 409 14.22 -31.07 -7.74
N TYR A 410 12.92 -30.99 -7.48
CA TYR A 410 11.89 -31.29 -8.47
C TYR A 410 11.93 -30.35 -9.67
N LEU A 411 12.04 -29.03 -9.44
CA LEU A 411 12.12 -28.02 -10.49
C LEU A 411 13.36 -28.22 -11.39
N LEU A 412 14.53 -28.46 -10.79
CA LEU A 412 15.78 -28.72 -11.52
C LEU A 412 15.70 -30.01 -12.36
N THR A 413 15.08 -31.06 -11.81
CA THR A 413 14.86 -32.31 -12.55
C THR A 413 13.94 -32.10 -13.75
N LYS A 414 12.80 -31.42 -13.54
CA LYS A 414 11.85 -31.14 -14.62
C LYS A 414 12.38 -30.15 -15.65
N GLN A 415 13.23 -29.20 -15.26
CA GLN A 415 13.87 -28.26 -16.18
C GLN A 415 14.68 -28.97 -17.27
N LYS A 416 15.38 -30.05 -16.94
CA LYS A 416 16.16 -30.87 -17.90
C LYS A 416 15.29 -31.55 -18.94
N HIS A 417 14.00 -31.79 -18.63
CA HIS A 417 13.06 -32.52 -19.50
C HIS A 417 12.00 -31.61 -20.15
N CYS A 418 12.07 -30.30 -19.93
CA CYS A 418 11.12 -29.34 -20.48
C CYS A 418 11.77 -28.46 -21.55
N THR A 419 11.03 -28.16 -22.62
CA THR A 419 11.43 -27.09 -23.55
C THR A 419 11.39 -25.75 -22.84
N PRO A 420 12.47 -24.93 -22.85
CA PRO A 420 12.53 -23.65 -22.11
C PRO A 420 11.41 -22.68 -22.45
N LYS A 421 10.89 -22.72 -23.71
CA LYS A 421 9.81 -21.87 -24.19
C LYS A 421 8.41 -22.45 -23.93
N SER A 422 8.29 -23.66 -23.38
CA SER A 422 6.99 -24.21 -22.96
C SER A 422 6.46 -23.46 -21.75
N GLY A 423 5.14 -23.50 -21.51
CA GLY A 423 4.55 -22.88 -20.32
C GLY A 423 5.20 -23.37 -19.02
N LEU A 424 5.46 -24.70 -18.92
CA LEU A 424 6.12 -25.29 -17.76
C LEU A 424 7.58 -24.85 -17.65
N GLY A 425 8.35 -24.91 -18.74
CA GLY A 425 9.75 -24.46 -18.77
C GLY A 425 9.90 -22.98 -18.42
N ALA A 426 8.99 -22.13 -18.89
CA ALA A 426 8.98 -20.70 -18.54
C ALA A 426 8.65 -20.46 -17.06
N ALA A 427 7.68 -21.19 -16.47
CA ALA A 427 7.33 -21.09 -15.06
C ALA A 427 8.48 -21.59 -14.13
N ILE A 428 9.12 -22.71 -14.53
CA ILE A 428 10.29 -23.24 -13.81
C ILE A 428 11.44 -22.24 -13.87
N SER A 429 11.79 -21.74 -15.06
CA SER A 429 12.88 -20.77 -15.23
C SER A 429 12.64 -19.48 -14.43
N TYR A 430 11.41 -18.97 -14.44
CA TYR A 430 11.01 -17.82 -13.63
C TYR A 430 11.29 -18.08 -12.14
N THR A 431 10.84 -19.20 -11.62
CA THR A 431 11.00 -19.55 -10.19
C THR A 431 12.46 -19.78 -9.81
N LEU A 432 13.22 -20.49 -10.63
CA LEU A 432 14.63 -20.76 -10.37
C LEU A 432 15.50 -19.49 -10.48
N ASN A 433 15.22 -18.59 -11.42
CA ASN A 433 15.93 -17.31 -11.52
C ASN A 433 15.75 -16.42 -10.29
N LEU A 434 14.62 -16.54 -9.60
CA LEU A 434 14.30 -15.78 -8.39
C LEU A 434 14.55 -16.59 -7.11
N TRP A 435 15.13 -17.79 -7.21
CA TRP A 435 15.19 -18.75 -6.11
C TRP A 435 15.76 -18.16 -4.82
N GLU A 436 16.88 -17.49 -4.91
CA GLU A 436 17.53 -16.84 -3.77
C GLU A 436 16.61 -15.82 -3.09
N ASN A 437 15.98 -14.95 -3.89
CA ASN A 437 15.05 -13.94 -3.38
C ASN A 437 13.75 -14.56 -2.83
N LEU A 438 13.27 -15.66 -3.44
CA LEU A 438 12.09 -16.39 -2.98
C LEU A 438 12.34 -17.14 -1.66
N THR A 439 13.54 -17.63 -1.43
CA THR A 439 13.88 -18.37 -0.22
C THR A 439 14.36 -17.49 0.93
N ARG A 440 14.75 -16.25 0.65
CA ARG A 440 15.27 -15.29 1.65
C ARG A 440 14.30 -15.03 2.81
N TYR A 441 12.99 -15.20 2.64
CA TYR A 441 12.04 -15.06 3.74
C TYR A 441 12.28 -16.04 4.90
N THR A 442 12.98 -17.15 4.66
CA THR A 442 13.33 -18.12 5.70
C THR A 442 14.55 -17.73 6.53
N THR A 443 15.23 -16.63 6.21
CA THR A 443 16.43 -16.15 6.92
C THR A 443 16.13 -15.20 8.07
N ASP A 444 14.92 -14.64 8.10
CA ASP A 444 14.46 -13.71 9.13
C ASP A 444 12.96 -13.93 9.40
N GLY A 445 12.59 -13.99 10.69
CA GLY A 445 11.19 -14.20 11.10
C GLY A 445 10.25 -13.02 10.82
N THR A 446 10.79 -11.86 10.48
CA THR A 446 10.00 -10.67 10.12
C THR A 446 9.68 -10.58 8.63
N TYR A 447 10.40 -11.31 7.78
CA TYR A 447 10.25 -11.25 6.34
C TYR A 447 8.97 -11.94 5.86
N PRO A 448 8.15 -11.29 5.04
CA PRO A 448 6.92 -11.89 4.52
C PRO A 448 7.20 -12.82 3.32
N ILE A 449 6.30 -13.80 3.13
CA ILE A 449 6.38 -14.77 2.02
C ILE A 449 5.86 -14.19 0.69
N ASP A 450 4.95 -13.21 0.72
CA ASP A 450 4.33 -12.66 -0.48
C ASP A 450 4.05 -11.16 -0.40
N ASN A 451 3.72 -10.58 -1.56
CA ASN A 451 3.46 -9.16 -1.76
C ASN A 451 1.95 -8.78 -1.71
N ASN A 452 1.10 -9.66 -1.19
CA ASN A 452 -0.34 -9.46 -1.15
C ASN A 452 -0.80 -8.15 -0.46
N PRO A 453 -0.13 -7.61 0.58
CA PRO A 453 -0.52 -6.32 1.18
C PRO A 453 -0.53 -5.18 0.18
N VAL A 454 0.54 -5.02 -0.61
CA VAL A 454 0.62 -3.95 -1.59
C VAL A 454 -0.29 -4.20 -2.81
N GLU A 455 -0.47 -5.46 -3.22
CA GLU A 455 -1.44 -5.78 -4.28
C GLU A 455 -2.86 -5.35 -3.90
N ARG A 456 -3.23 -5.47 -2.62
CA ARG A 456 -4.53 -4.96 -2.12
C ARG A 456 -4.60 -3.44 -2.16
N SER A 457 -3.51 -2.74 -1.85
CA SER A 457 -3.47 -1.27 -1.86
C SER A 457 -3.67 -0.69 -3.26
N VAL A 458 -2.97 -1.23 -4.28
CA VAL A 458 -3.10 -0.77 -5.67
C VAL A 458 -4.46 -1.06 -6.28
N ARG A 459 -5.22 -2.00 -5.71
CA ARG A 459 -6.58 -2.35 -6.18
C ARG A 459 -7.53 -1.17 -6.13
N SER A 460 -7.39 -0.26 -5.18
CA SER A 460 -8.19 0.95 -5.05
C SER A 460 -8.01 1.89 -6.24
N ILE A 461 -6.77 2.08 -6.69
CA ILE A 461 -6.46 2.86 -7.89
C ILE A 461 -7.02 2.18 -9.13
N ALA A 462 -6.88 0.85 -9.21
CA ALA A 462 -7.42 0.07 -10.32
C ALA A 462 -8.96 0.14 -10.42
N LEU A 463 -9.68 0.25 -9.30
CA LEU A 463 -11.13 0.48 -9.27
C LEU A 463 -11.44 1.94 -9.61
N GLY A 464 -10.75 2.89 -9.00
CA GLY A 464 -10.94 4.31 -9.23
C GLY A 464 -10.80 4.69 -10.71
N ARG A 465 -9.73 4.27 -11.36
CA ARG A 465 -9.51 4.55 -12.80
C ARG A 465 -10.60 4.01 -13.73
N LYS A 466 -11.38 3.00 -13.32
CA LYS A 466 -12.55 2.53 -14.07
C LYS A 466 -13.74 3.50 -14.01
N ASN A 467 -13.77 4.40 -13.02
CA ASN A 467 -14.82 5.37 -12.80
C ASN A 467 -14.43 6.76 -13.32
N TRP A 468 -13.25 7.28 -12.93
CA TRP A 468 -12.80 8.62 -13.35
C TRP A 468 -11.86 8.60 -14.56
N LEU A 469 -11.53 7.42 -15.11
CA LEU A 469 -10.86 7.10 -16.38
C LEU A 469 -9.40 7.55 -16.45
N PHE A 470 -9.07 8.80 -16.17
CA PHE A 470 -7.73 9.39 -16.26
C PHE A 470 -7.57 10.52 -15.23
N ILE A 471 -6.34 10.93 -15.01
CA ILE A 471 -5.97 12.16 -14.33
C ILE A 471 -5.65 13.24 -15.35
N ASN A 472 -5.96 14.51 -15.03
CA ASN A 472 -5.87 15.60 -16.01
C ASN A 472 -4.47 16.18 -16.16
N SER A 473 -3.58 15.98 -15.17
CA SER A 473 -2.24 16.54 -15.16
C SER A 473 -1.32 15.76 -14.22
N ASP A 474 -0.02 16.07 -14.28
CA ASP A 474 0.93 15.53 -13.28
C ASP A 474 0.62 16.03 -11.87
N THR A 475 0.17 17.29 -11.71
CA THR A 475 -0.30 17.83 -10.42
C THR A 475 -1.46 16.99 -9.86
N SER A 476 -2.46 16.65 -10.70
CA SER A 476 -3.53 15.73 -10.26
C SER A 476 -3.02 14.35 -9.89
N GLY A 477 -1.90 13.90 -10.46
CA GLY A 477 -1.23 12.65 -10.08
C GLY A 477 -0.61 12.74 -8.69
N GLU A 478 0.01 13.86 -8.36
CA GLU A 478 0.56 14.16 -7.04
C GLU A 478 -0.57 14.27 -5.99
N ASP A 479 -1.65 15.00 -6.29
CA ASP A 479 -2.83 15.08 -5.44
C ASP A 479 -3.40 13.70 -5.12
N ASN A 480 -3.51 12.83 -6.14
CA ASN A 480 -3.96 11.45 -5.94
C ASN A 480 -3.03 10.70 -4.98
N ALA A 481 -1.70 10.84 -5.14
CA ALA A 481 -0.74 10.20 -4.24
C ALA A 481 -0.92 10.68 -2.80
N VAL A 482 -1.05 11.99 -2.59
CA VAL A 482 -1.23 12.59 -1.26
C VAL A 482 -2.48 12.09 -0.57
N ILE A 483 -3.63 12.35 -1.16
CA ILE A 483 -4.90 12.08 -0.48
C ILE A 483 -5.19 10.58 -0.35
N MET A 484 -4.85 9.79 -1.36
CA MET A 484 -5.03 8.33 -1.29
C MET A 484 -4.10 7.68 -0.26
N THR A 485 -2.90 8.22 -0.04
CA THR A 485 -2.02 7.77 1.06
C THR A 485 -2.76 7.82 2.38
N LEU A 486 -3.33 8.96 2.71
CA LEU A 486 -3.97 9.19 4.00
C LEU A 486 -5.27 8.38 4.15
N LEU A 487 -6.15 8.43 3.15
CA LEU A 487 -7.43 7.72 3.21
C LEU A 487 -7.26 6.20 3.21
N ARG A 488 -6.30 5.67 2.43
CA ARG A 488 -6.04 4.22 2.40
C ARG A 488 -5.33 3.73 3.64
N THR A 489 -4.48 4.54 4.26
CA THR A 489 -3.93 4.23 5.58
C THR A 489 -5.04 4.14 6.62
N CYS A 490 -6.02 5.06 6.62
CA CYS A 490 -7.20 4.95 7.48
C CYS A 490 -7.94 3.63 7.28
N GLU A 491 -8.26 3.27 6.02
CA GLU A 491 -8.96 2.02 5.72
C GLU A 491 -8.18 0.77 6.14
N LEU A 492 -6.86 0.76 5.90
CA LEU A 492 -5.98 -0.33 6.30
C LEU A 492 -6.00 -0.56 7.82
N LEU A 493 -6.09 0.54 8.58
CA LEU A 493 -6.12 0.53 10.05
C LEU A 493 -7.54 0.43 10.64
N GLY A 494 -8.57 0.29 9.78
CA GLY A 494 -9.96 0.17 10.19
C GLY A 494 -10.57 1.46 10.73
N ILE A 495 -10.05 2.62 10.32
CA ILE A 495 -10.52 3.95 10.72
C ILE A 495 -11.43 4.50 9.62
N PRO A 496 -12.67 4.99 9.93
CA PRO A 496 -13.52 5.64 8.96
C PRO A 496 -12.89 6.93 8.42
N PRO A 497 -12.55 7.04 7.11
CA PRO A 497 -11.79 8.18 6.58
C PRO A 497 -12.45 9.53 6.80
N LEU A 498 -13.77 9.64 6.59
CA LEU A 498 -14.49 10.91 6.77
C LEU A 498 -14.49 11.37 8.24
N LYS A 499 -14.62 10.42 9.17
CA LYS A 499 -14.55 10.72 10.61
C LYS A 499 -13.18 11.27 10.95
N TRP A 500 -12.12 10.55 10.55
CA TRP A 500 -10.75 10.97 10.76
C TRP A 500 -10.48 12.38 10.20
N LEU A 501 -10.86 12.65 8.95
CA LEU A 501 -10.68 13.97 8.33
C LEU A 501 -11.36 15.09 9.12
N LYS A 502 -12.61 14.87 9.56
CA LYS A 502 -13.36 15.88 10.31
C LYS A 502 -12.71 16.22 11.65
N GLU A 503 -12.13 15.23 12.30
CA GLU A 503 -11.50 15.40 13.61
C GLU A 503 -10.11 16.02 13.51
N ILE A 504 -9.31 15.69 12.47
CA ILE A 504 -7.95 16.23 12.36
C ILE A 504 -7.88 17.64 11.79
N VAL A 505 -8.83 18.06 10.94
CA VAL A 505 -8.75 19.34 10.20
C VAL A 505 -8.60 20.55 11.12
N PRO A 506 -9.33 20.70 12.24
CA PRO A 506 -9.12 21.82 13.15
C PRO A 506 -7.69 21.88 13.71
N HIS A 507 -7.09 20.73 13.98
CA HIS A 507 -5.72 20.62 14.48
C HIS A 507 -4.69 20.84 13.37
N LEU A 508 -4.94 20.29 12.16
CA LEU A 508 -4.07 20.48 11.01
C LEU A 508 -3.86 21.95 10.66
N LEU A 509 -4.94 22.74 10.68
CA LEU A 509 -4.89 24.18 10.39
C LEU A 509 -4.08 24.99 11.43
N THR A 510 -3.77 24.40 12.58
CA THR A 510 -2.99 25.00 13.67
C THR A 510 -1.63 24.33 13.87
N CYS A 511 -1.28 23.27 13.12
CA CYS A 511 0.02 22.60 13.20
C CYS A 511 1.18 23.56 12.94
N GLN A 512 2.23 23.43 13.75
CA GLN A 512 3.42 24.28 13.69
C GLN A 512 4.72 23.48 13.47
N SER A 513 4.68 22.17 13.70
CA SER A 513 5.84 21.29 13.64
C SER A 513 5.50 19.94 13.00
N GLU A 514 6.53 19.21 12.56
CA GLU A 514 6.41 17.83 12.07
C GLU A 514 5.85 16.91 13.17
N ALA A 515 6.26 17.11 14.41
CA ALA A 515 5.75 16.35 15.56
C ALA A 515 4.25 16.54 15.79
N ASP A 516 3.70 17.75 15.50
CA ASP A 516 2.25 17.97 15.56
C ASP A 516 1.54 17.26 14.41
N CYS A 517 2.11 17.27 13.20
CA CYS A 517 1.58 16.52 12.06
C CYS A 517 1.60 15.01 12.33
N GLU A 518 2.66 14.47 12.94
CA GLU A 518 2.77 13.04 13.23
C GLU A 518 1.66 12.55 14.17
N LYS A 519 1.25 13.36 15.16
CA LYS A 519 0.13 13.03 16.07
C LYS A 519 -1.19 12.84 15.33
N LEU A 520 -1.40 13.55 14.21
CA LEU A 520 -2.63 13.53 13.43
C LEU A 520 -2.69 12.36 12.44
N LEU A 521 -1.58 11.62 12.25
CA LEU A 521 -1.53 10.51 11.30
C LEU A 521 -2.48 9.36 11.72
N PRO A 522 -3.03 8.61 10.74
CA PRO A 522 -4.01 7.58 11.04
C PRO A 522 -3.53 6.52 12.05
N TYR A 523 -2.26 6.14 12.07
CA TYR A 523 -1.76 5.14 13.01
C TYR A 523 -1.72 5.65 14.47
N ASN A 524 -1.68 6.98 14.68
CA ASN A 524 -1.75 7.61 15.99
C ASN A 524 -3.18 8.02 16.40
N TYR A 525 -4.15 7.86 15.51
CA TYR A 525 -5.52 8.34 15.70
C TYR A 525 -6.17 7.87 17.01
N LYS A 526 -6.04 6.58 17.32
CA LYS A 526 -6.60 6.04 18.58
C LYS A 526 -5.97 6.64 19.82
N ASN A 527 -4.67 6.96 19.78
CA ASN A 527 -3.95 7.52 20.89
C ASN A 527 -4.30 9.01 21.12
N PHE A 528 -4.65 9.72 20.05
CA PHE A 528 -4.91 11.16 20.08
C PHE A 528 -6.40 11.52 20.31
N PHE A 529 -7.32 10.67 19.82
CA PHE A 529 -8.77 10.93 19.83
C PHE A 529 -9.59 9.90 20.63
N SER A 530 -8.95 9.01 21.42
CA SER A 530 -9.62 7.98 22.22
C SER A 530 -9.93 8.44 23.64
N GLU A 531 -10.36 9.69 23.84
CA GLU A 531 -10.96 10.15 25.10
C GLU A 531 -12.47 10.27 24.97
#